data_4cb086cfbfe3eeebdf83ca8c62b90304
#
_entry.id   4cb086cfbfe3eeebdf83ca8c62b90304
#
_cell.length_a   1.000
_cell.length_b   1.000
_cell.length_c   1.000
_cell.angle_alpha   90.00
_cell.angle_beta   90.00
_cell.angle_gamma   90.00
#
_symmetry.space_group_name_H-M   'P 1'
#
loop_
_entity.id
_entity.type
_entity.pdbx_description
1 polymer ?
#
loop_
_entity_poly.entity_id
_entity_poly.type
_entity_poly.pdbx_seq_one_letter_code
_entity_poly.pdbx_strand_id
1 'polypeptide(L)'
;MGQFIYESTQESGDIIVNANENNIELDPIIKKEIQEAIANIPLNRYPENENYEICKAFANYLKVSVDEVCAGNGSDAMLCQVINNEINKDDILYTIDPDFSMYDYYVSANQGQVIKHKTKEDGSFDIEEFIKEGIKTKPNLIIFSNPNNPTSNILNNEEILKIVKAFPNIKVVIDEAY
;
A
#
# COMPACT_ATOMS: atom_id res chain seq x y z
N MET A 1 -24.55 1.99 10.35
CA MET A 1 -23.14 2.12 9.89
C MET A 1 -22.27 1.53 10.99
N GLY A 2 -21.71 0.35 10.76
CA GLY A 2 -20.74 -0.24 11.68
C GLY A 2 -19.45 0.56 11.56
N GLN A 3 -18.97 1.10 12.66
CA GLN A 3 -17.67 1.75 12.73
C GLN A 3 -16.64 0.64 12.67
N PHE A 4 -15.81 0.63 11.63
CA PHE A 4 -14.66 -0.28 11.56
C PHE A 4 -13.67 0.13 12.64
N ILE A 5 -13.44 -0.72 13.63
CA ILE A 5 -12.47 -0.48 14.70
C ILE A 5 -11.23 -1.28 14.35
N TYR A 6 -10.12 -0.60 14.10
CA TYR A 6 -8.82 -1.25 13.99
C TYR A 6 -8.37 -1.69 15.39
N GLU A 7 -8.37 -2.97 15.63
CA GLU A 7 -7.75 -3.56 16.82
C GLU A 7 -6.34 -4.03 16.47
N SER A 8 -5.32 -3.25 16.83
CA SER A 8 -3.96 -3.77 16.81
C SER A 8 -3.80 -4.76 17.97
N THR A 9 -3.83 -6.03 17.67
CA THR A 9 -3.48 -7.07 18.62
C THR A 9 -1.97 -7.08 18.82
N GLN A 10 -1.48 -6.36 19.84
CA GLN A 10 -0.15 -6.62 20.38
C GLN A 10 -0.24 -7.89 21.23
N GLU A 11 -0.11 -9.02 20.59
CA GLU A 11 0.07 -10.27 21.32
C GLU A 11 1.50 -10.35 21.82
N SER A 12 1.67 -10.60 23.12
CA SER A 12 2.97 -10.90 23.72
C SER A 12 3.24 -12.40 23.58
N GLY A 13 4.26 -12.76 22.85
CA GLY A 13 4.71 -14.14 22.68
C GLY A 13 6.21 -14.19 22.42
N ASP A 14 6.81 -15.38 22.61
CA ASP A 14 8.24 -15.59 22.33
C ASP A 14 8.56 -15.57 20.81
N ILE A 15 7.54 -15.80 19.98
CA ILE A 15 7.65 -15.81 18.52
C ILE A 15 6.54 -14.92 17.95
N ILE A 16 6.92 -13.79 17.38
CA ILE A 16 6.01 -12.80 16.77
C ILE A 16 6.09 -12.94 15.25
N VAL A 17 4.98 -13.33 14.60
CA VAL A 17 4.91 -13.55 13.14
C VAL A 17 3.66 -12.92 12.49
N ASN A 18 2.95 -12.06 13.23
CA ASN A 18 1.64 -11.53 12.84
C ASN A 18 1.70 -10.14 12.16
N ALA A 19 2.83 -9.44 12.23
CA ALA A 19 2.95 -8.05 11.78
C ALA A 19 4.12 -7.83 10.81
N ASN A 20 4.68 -8.88 10.24
CA ASN A 20 5.82 -8.81 9.31
C ASN A 20 7.04 -8.05 9.87
N GLU A 21 7.27 -8.17 11.17
CA GLU A 21 8.43 -7.58 11.83
C GLU A 21 9.70 -8.36 11.54
N ASN A 22 10.81 -7.66 11.38
CA ASN A 22 12.11 -8.30 11.25
C ASN A 22 12.55 -8.89 12.59
N ASN A 23 12.77 -10.19 12.64
CA ASN A 23 13.23 -10.91 13.84
C ASN A 23 14.73 -10.70 14.14
N ILE A 24 15.46 -10.03 13.25
CA ILE A 24 16.88 -9.74 13.38
C ILE A 24 17.04 -8.27 13.78
N GLU A 25 17.65 -8.05 14.94
CA GLU A 25 17.98 -6.71 15.42
C GLU A 25 19.12 -6.09 14.56
N LEU A 26 19.12 -4.77 14.43
CA LEU A 26 20.15 -4.05 13.68
C LEU A 26 21.54 -4.26 14.29
N ASP A 27 22.54 -4.37 13.43
CA ASP A 27 23.94 -4.41 13.84
C ASP A 27 24.28 -3.20 14.74
N PRO A 28 25.00 -3.40 15.85
CA PRO A 28 25.40 -2.32 16.75
C PRO A 28 26.15 -1.16 16.05
N ILE A 29 26.91 -1.46 14.99
CA ILE A 29 27.61 -0.43 14.21
C ILE A 29 26.60 0.46 13.50
N ILE A 30 25.60 -0.15 12.85
CA ILE A 30 24.54 0.59 12.15
C ILE A 30 23.72 1.42 13.15
N LYS A 31 23.36 0.85 14.30
CA LYS A 31 22.68 1.59 15.39
C LYS A 31 23.46 2.83 15.82
N LYS A 32 24.78 2.70 15.96
CA LYS A 32 25.65 3.81 16.32
C LYS A 32 25.68 4.90 15.25
N GLU A 33 25.78 4.53 13.99
CA GLU A 33 25.73 5.48 12.86
C GLU A 33 24.41 6.24 12.83
N ILE A 34 23.29 5.56 13.06
CA ILE A 34 21.95 6.19 13.18
C ILE A 34 21.92 7.18 14.34
N GLN A 35 22.43 6.81 15.52
CA GLN A 35 22.48 7.70 16.69
C GLN A 35 23.31 8.96 16.42
N GLU A 36 24.46 8.83 15.75
CA GLU A 36 25.30 9.94 15.37
C GLU A 36 24.62 10.85 14.33
N ALA A 37 23.90 10.26 13.37
CA ALA A 37 23.12 11.03 12.40
C ALA A 37 22.00 11.82 13.07
N ILE A 38 21.22 11.18 13.96
CA ILE A 38 20.13 11.83 14.70
C ILE A 38 20.64 13.00 15.56
N ALA A 39 21.81 12.86 16.20
CA ALA A 39 22.38 13.90 17.05
C ALA A 39 22.72 15.19 16.26
N ASN A 40 22.88 15.11 14.95
CA ASN A 40 23.16 16.23 14.07
C ASN A 40 21.90 16.86 13.43
N ILE A 41 20.71 16.29 13.66
CA ILE A 41 19.46 16.84 13.12
C ILE A 41 18.99 18.02 14.00
N PRO A 42 18.71 19.18 13.42
CA PRO A 42 18.15 20.32 14.16
C PRO A 42 16.66 20.07 14.49
N LEU A 43 16.38 19.36 15.58
CA LEU A 43 15.03 18.91 15.98
C LEU A 43 14.02 20.05 16.20
N ASN A 44 14.48 21.30 16.30
CA ASN A 44 13.66 22.49 16.47
C ASN A 44 13.36 23.22 15.15
N ARG A 45 13.66 22.61 14.01
CA ARG A 45 13.42 23.17 12.68
C ARG A 45 12.55 22.25 11.85
N TYR A 46 11.82 22.82 10.90
CA TYR A 46 11.21 22.03 9.84
C TYR A 46 12.30 21.44 8.95
N PRO A 47 12.12 20.20 8.45
CA PRO A 47 13.08 19.63 7.52
C PRO A 47 13.16 20.46 6.24
N GLU A 48 14.37 20.65 5.76
CA GLU A 48 14.59 21.20 4.43
C GLU A 48 14.32 20.13 3.38
N ASN A 49 13.56 20.45 2.33
CA ASN A 49 13.32 19.58 1.18
C ASN A 49 12.60 18.23 1.44
N GLU A 50 11.61 18.22 2.32
CA GLU A 50 10.55 17.18 2.46
C GLU A 50 10.85 15.84 1.75
N ASN A 51 11.80 15.05 2.24
CA ASN A 51 12.18 13.73 1.69
C ASN A 51 12.84 13.73 0.28
N TYR A 52 13.19 14.88 -0.28
CA TYR A 52 13.75 14.98 -1.64
C TYR A 52 14.99 14.10 -1.84
N GLU A 53 15.92 14.07 -0.89
CA GLU A 53 17.15 13.28 -1.02
C GLU A 53 16.86 11.77 -1.03
N ILE A 54 15.86 11.32 -0.28
CA ILE A 54 15.39 9.93 -0.28
C ILE A 54 14.76 9.61 -1.64
N CYS A 55 13.83 10.45 -2.11
CA CYS A 55 13.18 10.30 -3.40
C CYS A 55 14.21 10.26 -4.53
N LYS A 56 15.21 11.16 -4.51
CA LYS A 56 16.27 11.21 -5.50
C LYS A 56 17.16 9.96 -5.49
N ALA A 57 17.54 9.48 -4.30
CA ALA A 57 18.33 8.25 -4.18
C ALA A 57 17.56 7.04 -4.74
N PHE A 58 16.27 6.93 -4.40
CA PHE A 58 15.42 5.85 -4.86
C PHE A 58 15.11 5.95 -6.37
N ALA A 59 14.86 7.15 -6.88
CA ALA A 59 14.67 7.39 -8.32
C ALA A 59 15.91 6.96 -9.12
N ASN A 60 17.13 7.29 -8.63
CA ASN A 60 18.38 6.85 -9.24
C ASN A 60 18.54 5.32 -9.24
N TYR A 61 18.12 4.66 -8.16
CA TYR A 61 18.14 3.20 -8.06
C TYR A 61 17.18 2.56 -9.08
N LEU A 62 15.95 3.09 -9.19
CA LEU A 62 14.92 2.60 -10.13
C LEU A 62 15.14 3.08 -11.57
N LYS A 63 16.02 4.08 -11.81
CA LYS A 63 16.23 4.74 -13.10
C LYS A 63 14.98 5.42 -13.67
N VAL A 64 14.24 6.08 -12.78
CA VAL A 64 13.07 6.90 -13.10
C VAL A 64 13.33 8.37 -12.75
N SER A 65 12.40 9.27 -13.09
CA SER A 65 12.48 10.68 -12.66
C SER A 65 12.20 10.80 -11.16
N VAL A 66 12.82 11.76 -10.49
CA VAL A 66 12.52 12.08 -9.08
C VAL A 66 11.07 12.51 -8.89
N ASP A 67 10.45 13.10 -9.90
CA ASP A 67 9.03 13.51 -9.89
C ASP A 67 8.06 12.32 -9.93
N GLU A 68 8.57 11.12 -10.20
CA GLU A 68 7.81 9.86 -10.20
C GLU A 68 7.94 9.12 -8.86
N VAL A 69 8.63 9.72 -7.87
CA VAL A 69 8.87 9.10 -6.57
C VAL A 69 8.32 9.97 -5.45
N CYS A 70 7.56 9.35 -4.57
CA CYS A 70 7.09 9.96 -3.33
C CYS A 70 7.48 9.05 -2.15
N ALA A 71 7.99 9.64 -1.07
CA ALA A 71 8.38 8.90 0.13
C ALA A 71 7.52 9.32 1.33
N GLY A 72 7.20 8.35 2.18
CA GLY A 72 6.43 8.56 3.39
C GLY A 72 6.81 7.60 4.51
N ASN A 73 6.09 7.65 5.62
CA ASN A 73 6.36 6.84 6.80
C ASN A 73 5.67 5.46 6.69
N GLY A 74 6.23 4.60 5.86
CA GLY A 74 5.68 3.28 5.57
C GLY A 74 4.58 3.27 4.51
N SER A 75 4.31 2.08 3.95
CA SER A 75 3.27 1.89 2.94
C SER A 75 1.88 2.27 3.46
N ASP A 76 1.60 2.01 4.72
CA ASP A 76 0.32 2.31 5.36
C ASP A 76 -0.04 3.81 5.28
N ALA A 77 0.92 4.69 5.61
CA ALA A 77 0.71 6.14 5.48
C ALA A 77 0.54 6.58 4.02
N MET A 78 1.24 5.95 3.09
CA MET A 78 1.12 6.24 1.66
C MET A 78 -0.22 5.78 1.10
N LEU A 79 -0.69 4.59 1.46
CA LEU A 79 -2.01 4.07 1.10
C LEU A 79 -3.12 4.97 1.63
N CYS A 80 -3.03 5.38 2.91
CA CYS A 80 -3.95 6.36 3.50
C CYS A 80 -4.00 7.64 2.67
N GLN A 81 -2.85 8.19 2.29
CA GLN A 81 -2.77 9.42 1.51
C GLN A 81 -3.36 9.25 0.11
N VAL A 82 -3.05 8.15 -0.58
CA VAL A 82 -3.61 7.85 -1.91
C VAL A 82 -5.13 7.73 -1.84
N ILE A 83 -5.65 6.95 -0.89
CA ILE A 83 -7.10 6.74 -0.75
C ILE A 83 -7.79 8.07 -0.40
N ASN A 84 -7.23 8.87 0.52
CA ASN A 84 -7.81 10.17 0.87
C ASN A 84 -7.85 11.18 -0.30
N ASN A 85 -6.91 11.04 -1.25
CA ASN A 85 -6.89 11.92 -2.42
C ASN A 85 -7.86 11.49 -3.52
N GLU A 86 -8.16 10.19 -3.63
CA GLU A 86 -8.91 9.61 -4.75
C GLU A 86 -10.35 9.22 -4.38
N ILE A 87 -10.64 9.02 -3.09
CA ILE A 87 -11.94 8.54 -2.62
C ILE A 87 -12.64 9.61 -1.80
N ASN A 88 -13.76 10.08 -2.29
CA ASN A 88 -14.70 10.94 -1.58
C ASN A 88 -15.92 10.13 -1.13
N LYS A 89 -16.88 10.83 -0.53
CA LYS A 89 -18.14 10.23 -0.15
C LYS A 89 -18.86 9.60 -1.36
N ASP A 90 -19.31 8.37 -1.18
CA ASP A 90 -20.01 7.54 -2.17
C ASP A 90 -19.14 7.05 -3.34
N ASP A 91 -17.85 7.43 -3.42
CA ASP A 91 -16.89 6.90 -4.38
C ASP A 91 -16.58 5.42 -4.12
N ILE A 92 -16.12 4.73 -5.14
CA ILE A 92 -15.89 3.28 -5.11
C ILE A 92 -14.39 2.97 -5.26
N LEU A 93 -13.87 2.22 -4.29
CA LEU A 93 -12.62 1.48 -4.43
C LEU A 93 -12.93 0.04 -4.85
N TYR A 94 -12.24 -0.47 -5.88
CA TYR A 94 -12.36 -1.84 -6.34
C TYR A 94 -11.07 -2.60 -6.03
N THR A 95 -11.20 -3.77 -5.40
CA THR A 95 -10.08 -4.62 -4.98
C THR A 95 -10.43 -6.09 -5.10
N ILE A 96 -9.56 -6.99 -4.67
CA ILE A 96 -9.80 -8.44 -4.56
C ILE A 96 -10.21 -8.83 -3.13
N ASP A 97 -10.73 -10.03 -2.95
CA ASP A 97 -11.14 -10.59 -1.64
C ASP A 97 -10.62 -12.02 -1.49
N PRO A 98 -9.74 -12.29 -0.52
CA PRO A 98 -9.23 -11.37 0.51
C PRO A 98 -8.09 -10.46 0.02
N ASP A 99 -7.97 -9.29 0.66
CA ASP A 99 -6.82 -8.39 0.51
C ASP A 99 -6.57 -7.63 1.82
N PHE A 100 -5.59 -6.73 1.84
CA PHE A 100 -5.20 -5.99 3.03
C PHE A 100 -6.36 -5.14 3.59
N SER A 101 -6.74 -5.43 4.82
CA SER A 101 -7.96 -4.89 5.45
C SER A 101 -7.94 -3.38 5.67
N MET A 102 -6.77 -2.74 5.65
CA MET A 102 -6.66 -1.29 5.82
C MET A 102 -7.26 -0.50 4.66
N TYR A 103 -7.41 -1.10 3.48
CA TYR A 103 -8.13 -0.44 2.38
C TYR A 103 -9.59 -0.14 2.78
N ASP A 104 -10.28 -1.11 3.38
CA ASP A 104 -11.65 -0.94 3.88
C ASP A 104 -11.72 0.18 4.94
N TYR A 105 -10.73 0.22 5.84
CA TYR A 105 -10.65 1.22 6.89
C TYR A 105 -10.56 2.64 6.33
N TYR A 106 -9.58 2.90 5.43
CA TYR A 106 -9.39 4.22 4.86
C TYR A 106 -10.55 4.68 3.98
N VAL A 107 -11.11 3.78 3.19
CA VAL A 107 -12.29 4.09 2.36
C VAL A 107 -13.50 4.42 3.24
N SER A 108 -13.71 3.68 4.34
CA SER A 108 -14.81 3.94 5.27
C SER A 108 -14.68 5.30 5.96
N ALA A 109 -13.44 5.71 6.29
CA ALA A 109 -13.16 7.03 6.87
C ALA A 109 -13.59 8.18 5.93
N ASN A 110 -13.47 7.97 4.63
CA ASN A 110 -13.91 8.91 3.59
C ASN A 110 -15.40 8.73 3.18
N GLN A 111 -16.15 7.86 3.85
CA GLN A 111 -17.54 7.54 3.51
C GLN A 111 -17.70 6.96 2.10
N GLY A 112 -16.65 6.38 1.54
CA GLY A 112 -16.67 5.65 0.28
C GLY A 112 -17.16 4.20 0.45
N GLN A 113 -17.14 3.45 -0.65
CA GLN A 113 -17.56 2.05 -0.71
C GLN A 113 -16.42 1.19 -1.24
N VAL A 114 -16.25 -0.01 -0.67
CA VAL A 114 -15.32 -1.01 -1.20
C VAL A 114 -16.12 -2.10 -1.89
N ILE A 115 -15.81 -2.35 -3.16
CA ILE A 115 -16.34 -3.48 -3.91
C ILE A 115 -15.21 -4.44 -4.19
N LYS A 116 -15.43 -5.72 -3.90
CA LYS A 116 -14.41 -6.76 -3.91
C LYS A 116 -14.73 -7.85 -4.93
N HIS A 117 -13.74 -8.15 -5.76
CA HIS A 117 -13.77 -9.33 -6.62
C HIS A 117 -13.34 -10.56 -5.80
N LYS A 118 -14.18 -11.57 -5.75
CA LYS A 118 -13.86 -12.81 -5.03
C LYS A 118 -12.79 -13.63 -5.74
N THR A 119 -11.73 -13.95 -4.99
CA THR A 119 -10.75 -14.93 -5.44
C THR A 119 -11.25 -16.36 -5.22
N LYS A 120 -10.59 -17.34 -5.83
CA LYS A 120 -10.80 -18.76 -5.58
C LYS A 120 -10.22 -19.16 -4.21
N GLU A 121 -10.45 -20.40 -3.79
CA GLU A 121 -9.92 -20.92 -2.51
C GLU A 121 -8.39 -20.89 -2.42
N ASP A 122 -7.70 -20.99 -3.56
CA ASP A 122 -6.24 -20.88 -3.65
C ASP A 122 -5.74 -19.42 -3.75
N GLY A 123 -6.65 -18.47 -3.66
CA GLY A 123 -6.38 -17.03 -3.77
C GLY A 123 -6.18 -16.54 -5.21
N SER A 124 -6.20 -17.40 -6.22
CA SER A 124 -6.13 -16.99 -7.63
C SER A 124 -7.45 -16.39 -8.10
N PHE A 125 -7.42 -15.58 -9.16
CA PHE A 125 -8.62 -15.06 -9.82
C PHE A 125 -8.41 -14.95 -11.33
N ASP A 126 -9.52 -14.83 -12.05
CA ASP A 126 -9.51 -14.64 -13.50
C ASP A 126 -9.40 -13.16 -13.83
N ILE A 127 -8.34 -12.77 -14.53
CA ILE A 127 -8.07 -11.37 -14.90
C ILE A 127 -9.16 -10.79 -15.80
N GLU A 128 -9.70 -11.57 -16.72
CA GLU A 128 -10.77 -11.10 -17.61
C GLU A 128 -12.06 -10.86 -16.84
N GLU A 129 -12.36 -11.74 -15.90
CA GLU A 129 -13.53 -11.58 -15.03
C GLU A 129 -13.38 -10.38 -14.11
N PHE A 130 -12.22 -10.19 -13.49
CA PHE A 130 -11.88 -9.02 -12.69
C PHE A 130 -12.08 -7.72 -13.49
N ILE A 131 -11.53 -7.65 -14.70
CA ILE A 131 -11.67 -6.50 -15.58
C ILE A 131 -13.14 -6.26 -15.94
N LYS A 132 -13.88 -7.32 -16.33
CA LYS A 132 -15.29 -7.23 -16.73
C LYS A 132 -16.18 -6.74 -15.59
N GLU A 133 -15.95 -7.19 -14.37
CA GLU A 133 -16.66 -6.73 -13.19
C GLU A 133 -16.27 -5.29 -12.82
N GLY A 134 -14.98 -4.98 -12.83
CA GLY A 134 -14.49 -3.64 -12.56
C GLY A 134 -15.06 -2.59 -13.52
N ILE A 135 -15.17 -2.89 -14.82
CA ILE A 135 -15.81 -1.99 -15.79
C ILE A 135 -17.28 -1.73 -15.44
N LYS A 136 -18.03 -2.75 -14.97
CA LYS A 136 -19.41 -2.58 -14.53
C LYS A 136 -19.53 -1.79 -13.24
N THR A 137 -18.59 -1.97 -12.34
CA THR A 137 -18.50 -1.31 -11.04
C THR A 137 -18.24 0.20 -11.18
N LYS A 138 -17.51 0.61 -12.23
CA LYS A 138 -17.07 2.00 -12.47
C LYS A 138 -16.34 2.60 -11.27
N PRO A 139 -15.24 2.00 -10.80
CA PRO A 139 -14.55 2.47 -9.63
C PRO A 139 -13.87 3.82 -9.85
N ASN A 140 -13.63 4.55 -8.77
CA ASN A 140 -12.81 5.75 -8.75
C ASN A 140 -11.33 5.39 -8.57
N LEU A 141 -11.06 4.26 -7.89
CA LEU A 141 -9.73 3.78 -7.58
C LEU A 141 -9.71 2.24 -7.61
N ILE A 142 -8.63 1.67 -8.10
CA ILE A 142 -8.34 0.23 -8.00
C ILE A 142 -7.07 0.08 -7.18
N ILE A 143 -7.12 -0.73 -6.11
CA ILE A 143 -5.93 -1.10 -5.32
C ILE A 143 -5.97 -2.60 -5.08
N PHE A 144 -4.82 -3.26 -5.18
CA PHE A 144 -4.64 -4.63 -4.69
C PHE A 144 -3.17 -4.88 -4.36
N SER A 145 -2.93 -5.77 -3.41
CA SER A 145 -1.56 -6.18 -3.03
C SER A 145 -0.99 -7.22 -4.00
N ASN A 146 0.30 -7.09 -4.32
CA ASN A 146 1.03 -8.02 -5.18
C ASN A 146 2.52 -8.10 -4.79
N PRO A 147 2.97 -9.13 -4.11
CA PRO A 147 2.24 -10.34 -3.67
C PRO A 147 1.01 -10.06 -2.81
N ASN A 148 -0.05 -10.83 -3.02
CA ASN A 148 -1.29 -10.63 -2.27
C ASN A 148 -1.14 -10.98 -0.78
N ASN A 149 -1.62 -10.12 0.07
CA ASN A 149 -1.78 -10.38 1.50
C ASN A 149 -3.28 -10.66 1.79
N PRO A 150 -3.69 -11.89 2.22
CA PRO A 150 -2.86 -12.91 2.86
C PRO A 150 -2.52 -14.13 1.98
N THR A 151 -2.92 -14.20 0.71
CA THR A 151 -2.88 -15.45 -0.06
C THR A 151 -1.50 -15.78 -0.64
N SER A 152 -0.57 -14.81 -0.66
CA SER A 152 0.75 -14.91 -1.28
C SER A 152 0.73 -15.11 -2.82
N ASN A 153 -0.44 -14.99 -3.46
CA ASN A 153 -0.54 -15.04 -4.91
C ASN A 153 0.16 -13.86 -5.56
N ILE A 154 0.75 -14.12 -6.72
CA ILE A 154 1.51 -13.11 -7.48
C ILE A 154 0.95 -13.05 -8.90
N LEU A 155 0.57 -11.84 -9.31
CA LEU A 155 0.34 -11.53 -10.72
C LEU A 155 1.67 -11.16 -11.36
N ASN A 156 1.90 -11.63 -12.57
CA ASN A 156 3.04 -11.20 -13.36
C ASN A 156 2.82 -9.83 -14.02
N ASN A 157 3.88 -9.24 -14.55
CA ASN A 157 3.82 -7.91 -15.15
C ASN A 157 2.85 -7.80 -16.33
N GLU A 158 2.66 -8.87 -17.12
CA GLU A 158 1.73 -8.87 -18.26
C GLU A 158 0.28 -8.80 -17.78
N GLU A 159 -0.05 -9.53 -16.72
CA GLU A 159 -1.36 -9.52 -16.09
C GLU A 159 -1.68 -8.16 -15.47
N ILE A 160 -0.73 -7.58 -14.74
CA ILE A 160 -0.85 -6.23 -14.17
C ILE A 160 -1.07 -5.20 -15.29
N LEU A 161 -0.24 -5.22 -16.33
CA LEU A 161 -0.37 -4.31 -17.47
C LEU A 161 -1.69 -4.46 -18.21
N LYS A 162 -2.26 -5.66 -18.25
CA LYS A 162 -3.58 -5.92 -18.82
C LYS A 162 -4.68 -5.22 -18.03
N ILE A 163 -4.62 -5.30 -16.70
CA ILE A 163 -5.54 -4.57 -15.81
C ILE A 163 -5.38 -3.06 -16.03
N VAL A 164 -4.18 -2.53 -15.94
CA VAL A 164 -3.91 -1.09 -16.11
C VAL A 164 -4.45 -0.56 -17.46
N LYS A 165 -4.22 -1.29 -18.54
CA LYS A 165 -4.71 -0.91 -19.89
C LYS A 165 -6.24 -0.95 -20.02
N ALA A 166 -6.91 -1.78 -19.23
CA ALA A 166 -8.37 -1.87 -19.24
C ALA A 166 -9.04 -0.67 -18.55
N PHE A 167 -8.29 0.06 -17.69
CA PHE A 167 -8.78 1.19 -16.91
C PHE A 167 -7.98 2.48 -17.15
N PRO A 168 -7.95 3.00 -18.39
CA PRO A 168 -7.04 4.09 -18.78
C PRO A 168 -7.29 5.42 -18.07
N ASN A 169 -8.45 5.60 -17.45
CA ASN A 169 -8.85 6.83 -16.75
C ASN A 169 -9.00 6.62 -15.23
N ILE A 170 -8.64 5.45 -14.73
CA ILE A 170 -8.72 5.10 -13.31
C ILE A 170 -7.31 4.85 -12.80
N LYS A 171 -6.98 5.36 -11.62
CA LYS A 171 -5.71 5.01 -10.98
C LYS A 171 -5.75 3.55 -10.55
N VAL A 172 -4.72 2.82 -10.92
CA VAL A 172 -4.47 1.45 -10.46
C VAL A 172 -3.22 1.49 -9.58
N VAL A 173 -3.37 1.11 -8.34
CA VAL A 173 -2.30 1.06 -7.34
C VAL A 173 -1.98 -0.39 -7.05
N ILE A 174 -0.71 -0.73 -7.17
CA ILE A 174 -0.18 -2.04 -6.79
C ILE A 174 0.58 -1.87 -5.48
N ASP A 175 0.09 -2.53 -4.45
CA ASP A 175 0.74 -2.51 -3.14
C ASP A 175 1.80 -3.61 -3.08
N GLU A 176 3.05 -3.23 -3.16
CA GLU A 176 4.22 -4.11 -3.16
C GLU A 176 4.96 -4.05 -1.81
N ALA A 177 4.22 -4.11 -0.70
CA ALA A 177 4.80 -4.08 0.65
C ALA A 177 5.61 -5.35 0.97
N TYR A 178 5.48 -6.43 0.16
CA TYR A 178 6.20 -7.70 0.30
C TYR A 178 7.15 -7.98 -0.85
#